data_20abe25a7c27b08a2f17d84f6cbaced2
#
_entry.id   20abe25a7c27b08a2f17d84f6cbaced2
#
_cell.length_a   1.000
_cell.length_b   1.000
_cell.length_c   1.000
_cell.angle_alpha   90.00
_cell.angle_beta   90.00
_cell.angle_gamma   90.00
#
_symmetry.space_group_name_H-M   'P 1'
#
loop_
_entity.id
_entity.type
_entity.pdbx_description
1 polymer ?
#
loop_
_entity_poly.entity_id
_entity_poly.type
_entity_poly.pdbx_seq_one_letter_code
_entity_poly.pdbx_strand_id
1 'polypeptide(L)'
;MEKERELPKRKCLRLKNFDYSTPGAYFITVCTYNRKCTLSRVVGAIHESPEIELTDYGKIIDETIRNIPERYKATVDRYVIMPNHIHLIVIITDDEELQQGRSVISKVIGYVKMNVSKEIHGKHGDAVIWQRGFHDHIIRDRQDYEKTAKYIYENPIRWQYDCFFAEE
;
A
#
# COMPACT_ATOMS: atom_id res chain seq x y z
N MET A 1 -34.54 16.13 22.91
CA MET A 1 -33.36 15.34 23.31
C MET A 1 -32.84 14.63 22.06
N GLU A 2 -31.84 15.25 21.43
CA GLU A 2 -31.14 14.60 20.28
C GLU A 2 -30.22 13.53 20.83
N LYS A 3 -30.40 12.31 20.35
CA LYS A 3 -29.48 11.21 20.61
C LYS A 3 -28.18 11.52 19.86
N GLU A 4 -27.10 11.83 20.60
CA GLU A 4 -25.75 11.84 20.06
C GLU A 4 -25.49 10.50 19.33
N ARG A 5 -25.26 10.57 18.01
CA ARG A 5 -24.82 9.41 17.25
C ARG A 5 -23.39 9.08 17.67
N GLU A 6 -23.20 8.08 18.51
CA GLU A 6 -21.89 7.52 18.77
C GLU A 6 -21.26 7.08 17.43
N LEU A 7 -20.18 7.75 17.06
CA LEU A 7 -19.38 7.37 15.90
C LEU A 7 -18.77 5.97 16.15
N PRO A 8 -18.83 5.05 15.18
CA PRO A 8 -18.31 3.71 15.36
C PRO A 8 -16.82 3.76 15.72
N LYS A 9 -16.46 3.16 16.85
CA LYS A 9 -15.07 3.03 17.31
C LYS A 9 -14.28 2.25 16.25
N ARG A 10 -13.28 2.89 15.66
CA ARG A 10 -12.40 2.26 14.68
C ARG A 10 -11.67 1.08 15.31
N LYS A 11 -11.77 -0.10 14.72
CA LYS A 11 -10.91 -1.24 15.06
C LYS A 11 -9.46 -0.85 14.74
N CYS A 12 -8.57 -0.96 15.73
CA CYS A 12 -7.14 -0.86 15.49
C CYS A 12 -6.72 -2.10 14.66
N LEU A 13 -6.30 -1.89 13.42
CA LEU A 13 -5.90 -2.97 12.51
C LEU A 13 -4.53 -3.55 12.86
N ARG A 14 -3.76 -2.86 13.69
CA ARG A 14 -2.44 -3.29 14.14
C ARG A 14 -2.52 -4.23 15.32
N LEU A 15 -1.65 -5.22 15.33
CA LEU A 15 -1.48 -6.09 16.48
C LEU A 15 -1.05 -5.26 17.69
N LYS A 16 -1.82 -5.33 18.77
CA LYS A 16 -1.42 -4.74 20.05
C LYS A 16 -0.14 -5.42 20.53
N ASN A 17 0.84 -4.63 20.95
CA ASN A 17 2.13 -5.11 21.49
C ASN A 17 3.10 -5.71 20.46
N PHE A 18 2.92 -5.51 19.17
CA PHE A 18 3.94 -5.86 18.17
C PHE A 18 4.74 -4.61 17.78
N ASP A 19 6.07 -4.74 17.83
CA ASP A 19 6.98 -3.67 17.38
C ASP A 19 7.21 -3.77 15.86
N TYR A 20 6.58 -2.90 15.12
CA TYR A 20 6.69 -2.78 13.66
C TYR A 20 8.01 -2.13 13.19
N SER A 21 8.99 -2.02 14.07
CA SER A 21 10.38 -1.69 13.75
C SER A 21 11.26 -2.93 13.70
N THR A 22 10.73 -4.10 14.09
CA THR A 22 11.45 -5.37 14.07
C THR A 22 11.85 -5.73 12.64
N PRO A 23 13.10 -6.20 12.41
CA PRO A 23 13.51 -6.77 11.14
C PRO A 23 12.58 -7.87 10.66
N GLY A 24 12.27 -7.89 9.37
CA GLY A 24 11.35 -8.88 8.80
C GLY A 24 10.65 -8.39 7.55
N ALA A 25 9.76 -9.22 7.04
CA ALA A 25 8.96 -8.91 5.86
C ALA A 25 7.52 -8.57 6.26
N TYR A 26 6.99 -7.54 5.62
CA TYR A 26 5.65 -7.00 5.90
C TYR A 26 4.88 -6.83 4.61
N PHE A 27 3.69 -7.41 4.54
CA PHE A 27 2.76 -7.16 3.46
C PHE A 27 1.87 -5.96 3.80
N ILE A 28 1.86 -4.98 2.93
CA ILE A 28 1.18 -3.70 3.14
C ILE A 28 0.17 -3.45 2.04
N THR A 29 -1.01 -2.97 2.41
CA THR A 29 -2.04 -2.47 1.47
C THR A 29 -2.36 -1.02 1.77
N VAL A 30 -2.25 -0.17 0.76
CA VAL A 30 -2.60 1.26 0.83
C VAL A 30 -3.68 1.56 -0.20
N CYS A 31 -4.83 2.04 0.25
CA CYS A 31 -5.96 2.34 -0.63
C CYS A 31 -6.06 3.83 -0.95
N THR A 32 -6.60 4.13 -2.14
CA THR A 32 -7.03 5.48 -2.49
C THR A 32 -8.24 5.92 -1.67
N TYR A 33 -8.42 7.22 -1.55
CA TYR A 33 -9.60 7.80 -0.90
C TYR A 33 -10.88 7.41 -1.65
N ASN A 34 -11.86 6.91 -0.91
CA ASN A 34 -13.13 6.39 -1.44
C ASN A 34 -12.95 5.32 -2.53
N ARG A 35 -11.83 4.60 -2.55
CA ARG A 35 -11.51 3.55 -3.53
C ARG A 35 -11.63 4.02 -4.99
N LYS A 36 -11.29 5.27 -5.26
CA LYS A 36 -11.28 5.81 -6.64
C LYS A 36 -10.20 5.11 -7.48
N CYS A 37 -10.58 4.61 -8.65
CA CYS A 37 -9.69 3.98 -9.62
C CYS A 37 -8.86 5.03 -10.37
N THR A 38 -7.80 5.53 -9.74
CA THR A 38 -6.97 6.63 -10.26
C THR A 38 -5.53 6.25 -10.51
N LEU A 39 -5.10 5.06 -10.10
CA LEU A 39 -3.67 4.70 -10.09
C LEU A 39 -3.25 3.93 -11.35
N SER A 40 -4.10 3.03 -11.81
CA SER A 40 -3.83 2.19 -12.97
C SER A 40 -5.13 1.73 -13.62
N ARG A 41 -4.99 1.04 -14.74
CA ARG A 41 -6.06 0.28 -15.41
C ARG A 41 -5.58 -1.13 -15.63
N VAL A 42 -6.48 -2.09 -15.47
CA VAL A 42 -6.23 -3.48 -15.84
C VAL A 42 -6.70 -3.65 -17.28
N VAL A 43 -5.76 -3.86 -18.20
CA VAL A 43 -6.04 -3.99 -19.63
C VAL A 43 -5.72 -5.42 -20.08
N GLY A 44 -6.44 -5.90 -21.10
CA GLY A 44 -6.28 -7.24 -21.65
C GLY A 44 -7.53 -8.10 -21.52
N ALA A 45 -7.63 -9.15 -22.35
CA ALA A 45 -8.76 -10.05 -22.33
C ALA A 45 -8.66 -11.04 -21.15
N ILE A 46 -9.81 -11.52 -20.66
CA ILE A 46 -9.95 -12.43 -19.51
C ILE A 46 -9.12 -13.74 -19.67
N HIS A 47 -8.68 -14.06 -20.88
CA HIS A 47 -7.90 -15.27 -21.23
C HIS A 47 -6.43 -15.00 -21.58
N GLU A 48 -6.00 -13.73 -21.63
CA GLU A 48 -4.60 -13.34 -21.76
C GLU A 48 -4.14 -12.75 -20.43
N SER A 49 -2.84 -12.87 -20.12
CA SER A 49 -2.32 -12.28 -18.88
C SER A 49 -2.62 -10.79 -18.87
N PRO A 50 -3.51 -10.31 -17.98
CA PRO A 50 -3.87 -8.90 -17.97
C PRO A 50 -2.65 -8.07 -17.61
N GLU A 51 -2.48 -6.96 -18.31
CA GLU A 51 -1.42 -6.00 -18.06
C GLU A 51 -1.94 -4.84 -17.20
N ILE A 52 -1.05 -4.27 -16.42
CA ILE A 52 -1.30 -3.05 -15.65
C ILE A 52 -0.78 -1.85 -16.44
N GLU A 53 -1.68 -1.00 -16.87
CA GLU A 53 -1.34 0.30 -17.45
C GLU A 53 -1.40 1.37 -16.37
N LEU A 54 -0.23 1.93 -16.02
CA LEU A 54 -0.13 2.97 -14.99
C LEU A 54 -0.63 4.32 -15.53
N THR A 55 -1.49 4.98 -14.77
CA THR A 55 -1.82 6.39 -14.96
C THR A 55 -0.63 7.26 -14.55
N ASP A 56 -0.73 8.58 -14.75
CA ASP A 56 0.30 9.50 -14.25
C ASP A 56 0.46 9.42 -12.73
N TYR A 57 -0.61 9.16 -11.99
CA TYR A 57 -0.55 8.92 -10.54
C TYR A 57 0.20 7.62 -10.23
N GLY A 58 -0.09 6.56 -10.99
CA GLY A 58 0.61 5.27 -10.86
C GLY A 58 2.10 5.39 -11.15
N LYS A 59 2.51 6.15 -12.15
CA LYS A 59 3.93 6.40 -12.46
C LYS A 59 4.65 7.13 -11.33
N ILE A 60 4.02 8.14 -10.73
CA ILE A 60 4.56 8.85 -9.57
C ILE A 60 4.74 7.90 -8.38
N ILE A 61 3.78 6.99 -8.18
CA ILE A 61 3.87 5.98 -7.12
C ILE A 61 5.01 5.00 -7.39
N ASP A 62 5.13 4.50 -8.61
CA ASP A 62 6.19 3.57 -9.03
C ASP A 62 7.59 4.16 -8.78
N GLU A 63 7.80 5.39 -9.21
CA GLU A 63 9.05 6.12 -8.96
C GLU A 63 9.31 6.33 -7.47
N THR A 64 8.27 6.71 -6.71
CA THR A 64 8.42 6.92 -5.26
C THR A 64 8.76 5.62 -4.53
N ILE A 65 8.19 4.49 -4.94
CA ILE A 65 8.49 3.17 -4.35
C ILE A 65 9.94 2.77 -4.62
N ARG A 66 10.42 2.98 -5.82
CA ARG A 66 11.82 2.67 -6.21
C ARG A 66 12.85 3.48 -5.43
N ASN A 67 12.50 4.66 -4.97
CA ASN A 67 13.37 5.54 -4.18
C ASN A 67 13.35 5.24 -2.66
N ILE A 68 12.56 4.27 -2.18
CA ILE A 68 12.51 3.88 -0.76
C ILE A 68 13.87 3.41 -0.24
N PRO A 69 14.62 2.50 -0.92
CA PRO A 69 15.89 1.98 -0.43
C PRO A 69 16.95 3.05 -0.16
N GLU A 70 16.96 4.12 -0.94
CA GLU A 70 17.92 5.21 -0.77
C GLU A 70 17.70 5.99 0.53
N ARG A 71 16.46 6.02 1.03
CA ARG A 71 16.09 6.84 2.18
C ARG A 71 15.92 6.05 3.48
N TYR A 72 15.56 4.78 3.38
CA TYR A 72 15.29 3.91 4.52
C TYR A 72 16.05 2.60 4.35
N LYS A 73 16.54 2.02 5.45
CA LYS A 73 17.11 0.66 5.44
C LYS A 73 15.97 -0.39 5.33
N ALA A 74 15.13 -0.18 4.33
CA ALA A 74 14.02 -1.04 3.99
C ALA A 74 13.99 -1.19 2.46
N THR A 75 13.72 -2.39 1.98
CA THR A 75 13.58 -2.66 0.54
C THR A 75 12.15 -3.06 0.24
N VAL A 76 11.66 -2.68 -0.95
CA VAL A 76 10.42 -3.21 -1.48
C VAL A 76 10.78 -4.34 -2.42
N ASP A 77 10.47 -5.57 -2.01
CA ASP A 77 10.82 -6.77 -2.76
C ASP A 77 9.82 -7.03 -3.89
N ARG A 78 8.54 -6.90 -3.60
CA ARG A 78 7.46 -7.05 -4.58
C ARG A 78 6.37 -6.01 -4.34
N TYR A 79 5.76 -5.56 -5.43
CA TYR A 79 4.59 -4.70 -5.36
C TYR A 79 3.73 -4.79 -6.61
N VAL A 80 2.50 -4.35 -6.50
CA VAL A 80 1.58 -4.12 -7.61
C VAL A 80 0.78 -2.85 -7.35
N ILE A 81 0.59 -2.04 -8.40
CA ILE A 81 -0.20 -0.81 -8.36
C ILE A 81 -1.52 -1.10 -9.08
N MET A 82 -2.54 -1.44 -8.29
CA MET A 82 -3.89 -1.71 -8.76
C MET A 82 -4.67 -0.41 -9.00
N PRO A 83 -5.83 -0.43 -9.65
CA PRO A 83 -6.58 0.79 -9.96
C PRO A 83 -6.83 1.71 -8.76
N ASN A 84 -7.12 1.16 -7.59
CA ASN A 84 -7.49 1.93 -6.39
C ASN A 84 -6.72 1.57 -5.11
N HIS A 85 -5.68 0.77 -5.22
CA HIS A 85 -4.80 0.43 -4.10
C HIS A 85 -3.43 -0.04 -4.57
N ILE A 86 -2.50 -0.12 -3.64
CA ILE A 86 -1.19 -0.72 -3.86
C ILE A 86 -0.95 -1.82 -2.84
N HIS A 87 -0.34 -2.91 -3.28
CA HIS A 87 0.20 -3.95 -2.43
C HIS A 87 1.71 -3.96 -2.50
N LEU A 88 2.38 -4.10 -1.35
CA LEU A 88 3.83 -4.07 -1.21
C LEU A 88 4.28 -5.17 -0.25
N ILE A 89 5.36 -5.87 -0.57
CA ILE A 89 6.17 -6.59 0.43
C ILE A 89 7.36 -5.70 0.75
N VAL A 90 7.40 -5.20 1.99
CA VAL A 90 8.49 -4.37 2.51
C VAL A 90 9.34 -5.22 3.43
N ILE A 91 10.64 -5.28 3.14
CA ILE A 91 11.63 -5.98 3.98
C ILE A 91 12.39 -4.95 4.76
N ILE A 92 12.37 -5.06 6.09
CA ILE A 92 13.17 -4.25 7.01
C ILE A 92 14.42 -5.06 7.37
N THR A 93 15.58 -4.50 7.09
CA THR A 93 16.85 -5.01 7.57
C THR A 93 17.16 -4.41 8.94
N ASP A 94 18.02 -5.09 9.72
CA ASP A 94 18.38 -4.66 11.06
C ASP A 94 19.02 -3.27 11.07
N ASP A 95 18.49 -2.38 11.92
CA ASP A 95 19.07 -1.05 12.10
C ASP A 95 18.79 -0.50 13.50
N GLU A 96 19.83 -0.38 14.30
CA GLU A 96 19.77 0.15 15.68
C GLU A 96 19.32 1.63 15.73
N GLU A 97 19.55 2.42 14.65
CA GLU A 97 19.20 3.84 14.62
C GLU A 97 17.69 4.12 14.43
N LEU A 98 16.90 3.14 14.02
CA LEU A 98 15.48 3.32 13.70
C LEU A 98 14.53 3.10 14.88
N GLN A 99 15.03 2.70 16.05
CA GLN A 99 14.24 2.28 17.22
C GLN A 99 13.53 3.43 17.95
N GLN A 100 13.75 4.69 17.62
CA GLN A 100 13.09 5.80 18.30
C GLN A 100 11.89 6.36 17.51
N GLY A 101 10.70 6.23 18.08
CA GLY A 101 9.49 6.91 17.60
C GLY A 101 8.55 6.04 16.78
N ARG A 102 8.14 6.50 15.60
CA ARG A 102 7.22 5.75 14.72
C ARG A 102 7.92 4.54 14.10
N SER A 103 7.20 3.41 13.98
CA SER A 103 7.69 2.21 13.31
C SER A 103 8.24 2.51 11.91
N VAL A 104 9.25 1.75 11.48
CA VAL A 104 9.87 1.87 10.14
C VAL A 104 8.80 1.78 9.04
N ILE A 105 7.89 0.82 9.13
CA ILE A 105 6.77 0.68 8.19
C ILE A 105 5.93 1.97 8.12
N SER A 106 5.64 2.60 9.26
CA SER A 106 4.88 3.86 9.27
C SER A 106 5.64 5.00 8.62
N LYS A 107 6.97 5.05 8.78
CA LYS A 107 7.83 6.05 8.14
C LYS A 107 7.87 5.83 6.63
N VAL A 108 8.05 4.60 6.18
CA VAL A 108 8.07 4.22 4.75
C VAL A 108 6.73 4.56 4.08
N ILE A 109 5.62 4.13 4.64
CA ILE A 109 4.29 4.40 4.06
C ILE A 109 3.94 5.89 4.15
N GLY A 110 4.34 6.56 5.23
CA GLY A 110 4.21 8.01 5.36
C GLY A 110 4.99 8.75 4.26
N TYR A 111 6.20 8.31 3.96
CA TYR A 111 7.03 8.84 2.86
C TYR A 111 6.32 8.68 1.51
N VAL A 112 5.87 7.45 1.18
CA VAL A 112 5.15 7.20 -0.08
C VAL A 112 3.93 8.11 -0.21
N LYS A 113 3.05 8.12 0.80
CA LYS A 113 1.83 8.93 0.78
C LYS A 113 2.11 10.42 0.64
N MET A 114 3.09 10.92 1.39
CA MET A 114 3.43 12.35 1.40
C MET A 114 4.00 12.80 0.05
N ASN A 115 4.98 12.06 -0.50
CA ASN A 115 5.62 12.46 -1.76
C ASN A 115 4.66 12.35 -2.94
N VAL A 116 3.91 11.25 -3.03
CA VAL A 116 2.89 11.09 -4.07
C VAL A 116 1.84 12.19 -4.00
N SER A 117 1.33 12.52 -2.79
CA SER A 117 0.37 13.62 -2.65
C SER A 117 0.97 14.96 -3.06
N LYS A 118 2.21 15.25 -2.66
CA LYS A 118 2.92 16.48 -3.02
C LYS A 118 3.05 16.64 -4.54
N GLU A 119 3.50 15.59 -5.23
CA GLU A 119 3.66 15.61 -6.68
C GLU A 119 2.33 15.77 -7.42
N ILE A 120 1.29 15.06 -6.95
CA ILE A 120 -0.04 15.14 -7.54
C ILE A 120 -0.65 16.52 -7.31
N HIS A 121 -0.56 17.07 -6.09
CA HIS A 121 -1.08 18.41 -5.78
C HIS A 121 -0.40 19.49 -6.62
N GLY A 122 0.90 19.35 -6.86
CA GLY A 122 1.63 20.30 -7.73
C GLY A 122 1.13 20.31 -9.19
N LYS A 123 0.53 19.21 -9.67
CA LYS A 123 0.09 19.05 -11.06
C LYS A 123 -1.43 19.16 -11.23
N HIS A 124 -2.21 18.72 -10.25
CA HIS A 124 -3.65 18.47 -10.38
C HIS A 124 -4.50 19.12 -9.26
N GLY A 125 -3.92 19.95 -8.41
CA GLY A 125 -4.62 20.64 -7.32
C GLY A 125 -4.84 19.77 -6.07
N ASP A 126 -5.50 20.34 -5.06
CA ASP A 126 -5.64 19.77 -3.71
C ASP A 126 -6.70 18.64 -3.64
N ALA A 127 -6.40 17.50 -4.22
CA ALA A 127 -7.26 16.33 -4.12
C ALA A 127 -6.79 15.40 -2.99
N VAL A 128 -7.73 14.83 -2.23
CA VAL A 128 -7.41 13.76 -1.27
C VAL A 128 -7.15 12.47 -2.04
N ILE A 129 -5.89 12.01 -2.03
CA ILE A 129 -5.46 10.84 -2.80
C ILE A 129 -5.66 9.55 -1.99
N TRP A 130 -5.29 9.56 -0.72
CA TRP A 130 -5.16 8.36 0.08
C TRP A 130 -6.24 8.23 1.15
N GLN A 131 -6.71 7.02 1.34
CA GLN A 131 -7.44 6.66 2.54
C GLN A 131 -6.54 6.83 3.77
N ARG A 132 -7.12 7.20 4.91
CA ARG A 132 -6.38 7.30 6.17
C ARG A 132 -5.90 5.92 6.64
N GLY A 133 -4.63 5.82 7.00
CA GLY A 133 -4.02 4.56 7.45
C GLY A 133 -3.61 3.64 6.30
N PHE A 134 -3.33 2.41 6.63
CA PHE A 134 -2.98 1.31 5.73
C PHE A 134 -3.26 -0.01 6.46
N HIS A 135 -3.32 -1.12 5.71
CA HIS A 135 -3.41 -2.47 6.26
C HIS A 135 -2.03 -3.10 6.21
N ASP A 136 -1.69 -3.88 7.23
CA ASP A 136 -0.44 -4.60 7.31
C ASP A 136 -0.64 -6.04 7.78
N HIS A 137 0.20 -6.92 7.28
CA HIS A 137 0.32 -8.31 7.70
C HIS A 137 1.80 -8.66 7.83
N ILE A 138 2.17 -9.27 8.96
CA ILE A 138 3.55 -9.68 9.22
C ILE A 138 3.77 -11.04 8.58
N ILE A 139 4.69 -11.11 7.64
CA ILE A 139 5.08 -12.36 6.98
C ILE A 139 5.99 -13.14 7.93
N ARG A 140 5.53 -14.31 8.37
CA ARG A 140 6.16 -15.06 9.46
C ARG A 140 7.14 -16.13 9.00
N ASP A 141 6.92 -16.66 7.82
CA ASP A 141 7.72 -17.76 7.29
C ASP A 141 7.73 -17.74 5.74
N ARG A 142 8.50 -18.66 5.17
CA ARG A 142 8.63 -18.79 3.72
C ARG A 142 7.30 -19.11 3.04
N GLN A 143 6.47 -19.94 3.65
CA GLN A 143 5.18 -20.31 3.05
C GLN A 143 4.22 -19.11 2.99
N ASP A 144 4.20 -18.29 4.05
CA ASP A 144 3.41 -17.05 4.10
C ASP A 144 3.93 -16.02 3.08
N TYR A 145 5.26 -15.93 2.92
CA TYR A 145 5.88 -15.11 1.88
C TYR A 145 5.45 -15.57 0.47
N GLU A 146 5.58 -16.87 0.16
CA GLU A 146 5.25 -17.42 -1.16
C GLU A 146 3.75 -17.19 -1.51
N LYS A 147 2.85 -17.38 -0.54
CA LYS A 147 1.42 -17.07 -0.69
C LYS A 147 1.18 -15.58 -0.98
N THR A 148 1.84 -14.72 -0.25
CA THR A 148 1.69 -13.26 -0.39
C THR A 148 2.27 -12.77 -1.72
N ALA A 149 3.45 -13.26 -2.11
CA ALA A 149 4.07 -12.94 -3.38
C ALA A 149 3.22 -13.41 -4.57
N LYS A 150 2.65 -14.62 -4.47
CA LYS A 150 1.70 -15.14 -5.44
C LYS A 150 0.44 -14.28 -5.52
N TYR A 151 -0.12 -13.88 -4.38
CA TYR A 151 -1.28 -13.00 -4.32
C TYR A 151 -1.03 -11.66 -5.04
N ILE A 152 0.13 -11.02 -4.81
CA ILE A 152 0.53 -9.79 -5.51
C ILE A 152 0.61 -10.03 -7.02
N TYR A 153 1.24 -11.13 -7.45
CA TYR A 153 1.40 -11.47 -8.86
C TYR A 153 0.06 -11.74 -9.56
N GLU A 154 -0.84 -12.47 -8.89
CA GLU A 154 -2.14 -12.83 -9.44
C GLU A 154 -3.20 -11.73 -9.30
N ASN A 155 -2.93 -10.65 -8.55
CA ASN A 155 -3.92 -9.63 -8.25
C ASN A 155 -4.53 -8.99 -9.51
N PRO A 156 -3.76 -8.64 -10.59
CA PRO A 156 -4.33 -8.14 -11.83
C PRO A 156 -5.29 -9.13 -12.50
N ILE A 157 -4.94 -10.42 -12.50
CA ILE A 157 -5.76 -11.49 -13.11
C ILE A 157 -7.09 -11.63 -12.37
N ARG A 158 -7.08 -11.38 -11.05
CA ARG A 158 -8.22 -11.55 -10.16
C ARG A 158 -8.92 -10.24 -9.82
N TRP A 159 -8.58 -9.14 -10.51
CA TRP A 159 -9.09 -7.82 -10.17
C TRP A 159 -10.60 -7.76 -9.99
N GLN A 160 -11.37 -8.38 -10.87
CA GLN A 160 -12.84 -8.41 -10.79
C GLN A 160 -13.39 -9.15 -9.55
N TYR A 161 -12.58 -10.00 -8.93
CA TYR A 161 -12.93 -10.77 -7.73
C TYR A 161 -12.25 -10.23 -6.48
N ASP A 162 -11.48 -9.15 -6.61
CA ASP A 162 -10.79 -8.55 -5.48
C ASP A 162 -11.79 -7.85 -4.54
N CYS A 163 -11.54 -7.93 -3.23
CA CYS A 163 -12.38 -7.25 -2.22
C CYS A 163 -12.30 -5.71 -2.31
N PHE A 164 -11.32 -5.18 -3.03
CA PHE A 164 -11.17 -3.76 -3.34
C PHE A 164 -11.76 -3.37 -4.69
N PHE A 165 -12.30 -4.33 -5.47
CA PHE A 165 -12.88 -4.03 -6.78
C PHE A 165 -13.91 -2.90 -6.68
N ALA A 166 -13.80 -1.95 -7.59
CA ALA A 166 -14.78 -0.92 -7.85
C ALA A 166 -14.90 -0.77 -9.37
N GLU A 167 -16.10 -0.62 -9.87
CA GLU A 167 -16.34 -0.27 -11.26
C GLU A 167 -15.78 1.15 -11.53
N GLU A 168 -15.15 1.32 -12.68
CA GLU A 168 -14.57 2.60 -13.13
C GLU A 168 -15.66 3.61 -13.55
#